data_c148d8ed9d13dc437e6c28447db6b2f3
#
_entry.id   c148d8ed9d13dc437e6c28447db6b2f3
#
_cell.length_a   1.000
_cell.length_b   1.000
_cell.length_c   1.000
_cell.angle_alpha   90.00
_cell.angle_beta   90.00
_cell.angle_gamma   90.00
#
_symmetry.space_group_name_H-M   'P 1'
#
loop_
_entity.id
_entity.type
_entity.pdbx_description
1 polymer ?
#
loop_
_entity_poly.entity_id
_entity_poly.type
_entity_poly.pdbx_seq_one_letter_code
_entity_poly.pdbx_strand_id
1 'polypeptide(L)'
;MKRDIILLIIGAIVFASCGEYNAVLKNPDPEYKYEVAKACYVRGQYAHATDLFSELLPGQKNTTYGDECLYMLAMSAYMDGDLEGASNFFRKYYVSYPKGIYTEYARYYSGRALYEAVPDPRLDQTGTRLAIEELQRFLDFSPDSHLKEQTQEMIQKLQDHLVEKEYLNAKLYYDLGGYVINSLIGGSNYEACIITAENALRDYPYASMQRREQFSILILRSKYHLARQSVEEKKIDRYRETVDEYYAFVNDFPESQYLKEAQSYFSKCQRVLKGLPEEE
;
A
#
# COMPACT_ATOMS: atom_id res chain seq x y z
N MET A 1 -46.94 6.96 17.40
CA MET A 1 -46.92 8.25 18.11
C MET A 1 -45.57 8.60 18.71
N LYS A 2 -45.05 7.93 19.74
CA LYS A 2 -43.71 8.34 20.31
C LYS A 2 -42.54 8.21 19.32
N ARG A 3 -42.53 7.16 18.50
CA ARG A 3 -41.48 6.92 17.48
C ARG A 3 -41.53 7.96 16.35
N ASP A 4 -42.72 8.37 15.96
CA ASP A 4 -42.95 9.36 14.89
C ASP A 4 -42.59 10.77 15.36
N ILE A 5 -42.81 11.07 16.64
CA ILE A 5 -42.42 12.34 17.28
C ILE A 5 -40.86 12.41 17.38
N ILE A 6 -40.20 11.30 17.73
CA ILE A 6 -38.73 11.25 17.80
C ILE A 6 -38.13 11.45 16.41
N LEU A 7 -38.66 10.83 15.36
CA LEU A 7 -38.22 11.02 13.98
C LEU A 7 -38.47 12.46 13.50
N LEU A 8 -39.58 13.09 13.89
CA LEU A 8 -39.85 14.50 13.58
C LEU A 8 -38.87 15.47 14.30
N ILE A 9 -38.53 15.18 15.55
CA ILE A 9 -37.56 15.99 16.31
C ILE A 9 -36.17 15.83 15.74
N ILE A 10 -35.72 14.59 15.37
CA ILE A 10 -34.46 14.35 14.72
C ILE A 10 -34.41 15.06 13.36
N GLY A 11 -35.47 14.97 12.58
CA GLY A 11 -35.59 15.68 11.30
C GLY A 11 -35.48 17.21 11.46
N ALA A 12 -36.14 17.78 12.45
CA ALA A 12 -36.13 19.22 12.74
C ALA A 12 -34.74 19.72 13.16
N ILE A 13 -34.00 18.91 13.95
CA ILE A 13 -32.58 19.24 14.35
C ILE A 13 -31.65 19.24 13.16
N VAL A 14 -31.80 18.28 12.23
CA VAL A 14 -30.98 18.18 11.01
C VAL A 14 -31.22 19.37 10.06
N PHE A 15 -32.48 19.81 9.90
CA PHE A 15 -32.81 20.97 9.06
C PHE A 15 -32.40 22.32 9.67
N ALA A 16 -32.39 22.45 11.00
CA ALA A 16 -31.88 23.67 11.65
C ALA A 16 -30.38 23.88 11.45
N SER A 17 -29.58 22.80 11.52
CA SER A 17 -28.13 22.85 11.33
C SER A 17 -27.72 23.29 9.90
N CYS A 18 -28.46 22.89 8.86
CA CYS A 18 -28.20 23.32 7.49
C CYS A 18 -28.44 24.81 7.24
N GLY A 19 -29.42 25.40 7.94
CA GLY A 19 -29.76 26.81 7.80
C GLY A 19 -28.68 27.74 8.35
N GLU A 20 -28.13 27.41 9.52
CA GLU A 20 -27.07 28.19 10.17
C GLU A 20 -25.75 28.13 9.35
N TYR A 21 -25.37 26.98 8.85
CA TYR A 21 -24.16 26.84 8.03
C TYR A 21 -24.22 27.65 6.74
N ASN A 22 -25.36 27.63 6.03
CA ASN A 22 -25.55 28.43 4.83
C ASN A 22 -25.50 29.95 5.10
N ALA A 23 -25.90 30.40 6.29
CA ALA A 23 -25.74 31.79 6.70
C ALA A 23 -24.27 32.16 6.92
N VAL A 24 -23.46 31.26 7.46
CA VAL A 24 -22.02 31.44 7.62
C VAL A 24 -21.31 31.58 6.26
N LEU A 25 -21.62 30.71 5.30
CA LEU A 25 -21.04 30.76 3.94
C LEU A 25 -21.29 32.13 3.25
N LYS A 26 -22.45 32.71 3.48
CA LYS A 26 -22.84 34.01 2.91
C LYS A 26 -22.30 35.23 3.67
N ASN A 27 -21.74 35.04 4.86
CA ASN A 27 -21.18 36.11 5.65
C ASN A 27 -19.89 36.64 5.00
N PRO A 28 -19.73 37.92 4.69
CA PRO A 28 -18.54 38.45 4.07
C PRO A 28 -17.34 38.62 5.01
N ASP A 29 -17.53 38.46 6.33
CA ASP A 29 -16.49 38.65 7.35
C ASP A 29 -15.56 37.40 7.41
N PRO A 30 -14.26 37.56 7.04
CA PRO A 30 -13.31 36.45 7.06
C PRO A 30 -12.96 36.01 8.49
N GLU A 31 -12.92 36.89 9.45
CA GLU A 31 -12.58 36.59 10.85
C GLU A 31 -13.69 35.75 11.48
N TYR A 32 -14.95 36.13 11.26
CA TYR A 32 -16.08 35.36 11.70
C TYR A 32 -16.10 33.95 11.08
N LYS A 33 -15.87 33.82 9.75
CA LYS A 33 -15.78 32.51 9.07
C LYS A 33 -14.66 31.65 9.66
N TYR A 34 -13.51 32.26 9.94
CA TYR A 34 -12.37 31.54 10.50
C TYR A 34 -12.69 30.95 11.90
N GLU A 35 -13.28 31.75 12.80
CA GLU A 35 -13.70 31.25 14.11
C GLU A 35 -14.76 30.15 14.03
N VAL A 36 -15.73 30.31 13.11
CA VAL A 36 -16.73 29.24 12.88
C VAL A 36 -16.08 27.97 12.30
N ALA A 37 -15.12 28.09 11.39
CA ALA A 37 -14.38 26.95 10.84
C ALA A 37 -13.65 26.16 11.95
N LYS A 38 -13.00 26.88 12.88
CA LYS A 38 -12.35 26.27 14.06
C LYS A 38 -13.37 25.60 14.97
N ALA A 39 -14.51 26.23 15.19
CA ALA A 39 -15.59 25.65 15.99
C ALA A 39 -16.17 24.37 15.33
N CYS A 40 -16.32 24.36 14.01
CA CYS A 40 -16.71 23.15 13.25
C CYS A 40 -15.68 22.03 13.43
N TYR A 41 -14.41 22.32 13.31
CA TYR A 41 -13.33 21.35 13.53
C TYR A 41 -13.39 20.73 14.93
N VAL A 42 -13.49 21.56 15.98
CA VAL A 42 -13.56 21.08 17.38
C VAL A 42 -14.80 20.22 17.62
N ARG A 43 -15.90 20.50 16.93
CA ARG A 43 -17.15 19.73 17.02
C ARG A 43 -17.16 18.44 16.17
N GLY A 44 -16.09 18.14 15.44
CA GLY A 44 -16.01 16.99 14.55
C GLY A 44 -16.79 17.17 13.23
N GLN A 45 -17.18 18.41 12.89
CA GLN A 45 -17.86 18.76 11.63
C GLN A 45 -16.82 19.04 10.55
N TYR A 46 -15.98 18.04 10.24
CA TYR A 46 -14.77 18.23 9.44
C TYR A 46 -15.05 18.65 8.01
N ALA A 47 -16.10 18.13 7.37
CA ALA A 47 -16.50 18.58 6.02
C ALA A 47 -16.81 20.10 6.01
N HIS A 48 -17.58 20.60 6.97
CA HIS A 48 -17.90 22.02 7.08
C HIS A 48 -16.62 22.87 7.35
N ALA A 49 -15.73 22.35 8.21
CA ALA A 49 -14.46 23.01 8.48
C ALA A 49 -13.60 23.10 7.21
N THR A 50 -13.50 22.00 6.44
CA THR A 50 -12.77 21.92 5.15
C THR A 50 -13.30 22.96 4.17
N ASP A 51 -14.62 23.04 3.98
CA ASP A 51 -15.24 24.01 3.07
C ASP A 51 -14.91 25.44 3.47
N LEU A 52 -15.10 25.80 4.76
CA LEU A 52 -14.86 27.17 5.25
C LEU A 52 -13.38 27.56 5.17
N PHE A 53 -12.45 26.69 5.58
CA PHE A 53 -11.02 26.97 5.46
C PHE A 53 -10.57 27.06 3.99
N SER A 54 -11.15 26.24 3.09
CA SER A 54 -10.87 26.29 1.67
C SER A 54 -11.31 27.61 1.03
N GLU A 55 -12.48 28.11 1.41
CA GLU A 55 -12.99 29.41 0.96
C GLU A 55 -12.15 30.58 1.47
N LEU A 56 -11.66 30.49 2.72
CA LEU A 56 -10.84 31.54 3.33
C LEU A 56 -9.42 31.61 2.77
N LEU A 57 -8.84 30.48 2.39
CA LEU A 57 -7.43 30.35 2.07
C LEU A 57 -6.91 31.38 1.03
N PRO A 58 -7.62 31.70 -0.07
CA PRO A 58 -7.15 32.69 -1.06
C PRO A 58 -6.92 34.08 -0.48
N GLY A 59 -7.76 34.52 0.48
CA GLY A 59 -7.65 35.81 1.13
C GLY A 59 -6.60 35.87 2.26
N GLN A 60 -6.18 34.73 2.77
CA GLN A 60 -5.30 34.63 3.94
C GLN A 60 -3.81 34.48 3.62
N LYS A 61 -3.42 34.37 2.35
CA LYS A 61 -2.07 33.98 1.90
C LYS A 61 -0.91 34.79 2.46
N ASN A 62 -1.14 36.02 2.93
CA ASN A 62 -0.09 36.89 3.51
C ASN A 62 -0.52 37.47 4.83
N THR A 63 -1.49 36.88 5.49
CA THR A 63 -1.96 37.31 6.82
C THR A 63 -1.31 36.49 7.93
N THR A 64 -1.47 36.95 9.17
CA THR A 64 -0.99 36.28 10.39
C THR A 64 -1.62 34.87 10.57
N TYR A 65 -2.78 34.64 9.96
CA TYR A 65 -3.53 33.36 10.07
C TYR A 65 -3.37 32.44 8.86
N GLY A 66 -2.60 32.86 7.84
CA GLY A 66 -2.52 32.10 6.57
C GLY A 66 -1.90 30.72 6.71
N ASP A 67 -0.90 30.55 7.56
CA ASP A 67 -0.27 29.28 7.85
C ASP A 67 -1.19 28.39 8.67
N GLU A 68 -1.79 28.90 9.75
CA GLU A 68 -2.75 28.14 10.56
C GLU A 68 -3.98 27.71 9.74
N CYS A 69 -4.52 28.60 8.91
CA CYS A 69 -5.67 28.31 8.03
C CYS A 69 -5.38 27.14 7.07
N LEU A 70 -4.20 27.14 6.44
CA LEU A 70 -3.83 26.04 5.52
C LEU A 70 -3.57 24.74 6.28
N TYR A 71 -2.96 24.79 7.46
CA TYR A 71 -2.76 23.60 8.28
C TYR A 71 -4.08 23.03 8.80
N MET A 72 -4.99 23.88 9.26
CA MET A 72 -6.32 23.46 9.71
C MET A 72 -7.18 22.91 8.57
N LEU A 73 -7.06 23.47 7.36
CA LEU A 73 -7.66 22.88 6.15
C LEU A 73 -7.17 21.46 5.93
N ALA A 74 -5.85 21.25 5.95
CA ALA A 74 -5.25 19.95 5.77
C ALA A 74 -5.69 18.93 6.84
N MET A 75 -5.72 19.37 8.11
CA MET A 75 -6.19 18.52 9.22
C MET A 75 -7.68 18.22 9.13
N SER A 76 -8.51 19.18 8.69
CA SER A 76 -9.94 18.95 8.50
C SER A 76 -10.21 17.92 7.41
N ALA A 77 -9.53 18.04 6.25
CA ALA A 77 -9.62 17.05 5.18
C ALA A 77 -9.15 15.66 5.63
N TYR A 78 -8.06 15.58 6.40
CA TYR A 78 -7.55 14.33 6.96
C TYR A 78 -8.57 13.66 7.90
N MET A 79 -9.17 14.43 8.80
CA MET A 79 -10.16 13.95 9.76
C MET A 79 -11.50 13.60 9.11
N ASP A 80 -11.81 14.21 7.94
CA ASP A 80 -12.99 13.91 7.13
C ASP A 80 -12.81 12.65 6.25
N GLY A 81 -11.56 12.15 6.14
CA GLY A 81 -11.22 10.96 5.35
C GLY A 81 -10.84 11.26 3.90
N ASP A 82 -10.76 12.52 3.49
CA ASP A 82 -10.15 12.91 2.22
C ASP A 82 -8.62 12.87 2.34
N LEU A 83 -8.09 11.65 2.36
CA LEU A 83 -6.68 11.40 2.65
C LEU A 83 -5.75 11.93 1.55
N GLU A 84 -6.15 11.81 0.28
CA GLU A 84 -5.37 12.34 -0.84
C GLU A 84 -5.39 13.87 -0.88
N GLY A 85 -6.56 14.47 -0.68
CA GLY A 85 -6.70 15.93 -0.54
C GLY A 85 -5.90 16.47 0.65
N ALA A 86 -5.97 15.81 1.79
CA ALA A 86 -5.20 16.16 2.99
C ALA A 86 -3.68 16.13 2.72
N SER A 87 -3.16 15.06 2.10
CA SER A 87 -1.74 14.99 1.73
C SER A 87 -1.32 16.17 0.86
N ASN A 88 -2.14 16.52 -0.14
CA ASN A 88 -1.87 17.65 -1.02
C ASN A 88 -1.89 18.99 -0.26
N PHE A 89 -2.81 19.21 0.70
CA PHE A 89 -2.86 20.41 1.51
C PHE A 89 -1.68 20.47 2.49
N PHE A 90 -1.28 19.38 3.11
CA PHE A 90 -0.08 19.33 3.95
C PHE A 90 1.18 19.62 3.15
N ARG A 91 1.31 19.06 1.93
CA ARG A 91 2.42 19.37 1.02
C ARG A 91 2.45 20.84 0.66
N LYS A 92 1.29 21.43 0.33
CA LYS A 92 1.17 22.86 0.06
C LYS A 92 1.60 23.70 1.27
N TYR A 93 1.27 23.24 2.50
CA TYR A 93 1.68 23.90 3.73
C TYR A 93 3.21 24.00 3.84
N TYR A 94 3.90 22.86 3.86
CA TYR A 94 5.35 22.87 4.11
C TYR A 94 6.17 23.49 2.96
N VAL A 95 5.61 23.55 1.75
CA VAL A 95 6.22 24.28 0.63
C VAL A 95 6.01 25.78 0.78
N SER A 96 4.82 26.23 1.20
CA SER A 96 4.49 27.65 1.36
C SER A 96 5.09 28.25 2.63
N TYR A 97 5.18 27.47 3.68
CA TYR A 97 5.65 27.87 5.01
C TYR A 97 6.79 26.97 5.51
N PRO A 98 7.98 26.97 4.87
CA PRO A 98 9.06 26.04 5.21
C PRO A 98 9.66 26.23 6.61
N LYS A 99 9.37 27.36 7.26
CA LYS A 99 9.75 27.69 8.64
C LYS A 99 8.52 27.83 9.56
N GLY A 100 7.33 27.42 9.09
CA GLY A 100 6.10 27.45 9.87
C GLY A 100 6.16 26.51 11.06
N ILE A 101 5.42 26.84 12.11
CA ILE A 101 5.41 26.07 13.37
C ILE A 101 4.88 24.63 13.19
N TYR A 102 4.07 24.40 12.16
CA TYR A 102 3.49 23.08 11.84
C TYR A 102 4.25 22.35 10.72
N THR A 103 5.41 22.85 10.23
CA THR A 103 6.09 22.28 9.05
C THR A 103 6.49 20.82 9.25
N GLU A 104 6.99 20.46 10.41
CA GLU A 104 7.35 19.08 10.73
C GLU A 104 6.11 18.16 10.72
N TYR A 105 5.05 18.59 11.41
CA TYR A 105 3.79 17.83 11.42
C TYR A 105 3.14 17.76 10.03
N ALA A 106 3.18 18.81 9.24
CA ALA A 106 2.65 18.82 7.89
C ALA A 106 3.38 17.82 6.99
N ARG A 107 4.72 17.72 7.09
CA ARG A 107 5.48 16.68 6.37
C ARG A 107 5.11 15.27 6.82
N TYR A 108 5.00 15.06 8.13
CA TYR A 108 4.61 13.78 8.69
C TYR A 108 3.19 13.37 8.23
N TYR A 109 2.21 14.27 8.41
CA TYR A 109 0.81 13.96 8.05
C TYR A 109 0.59 13.87 6.54
N SER A 110 1.40 14.53 5.70
CA SER A 110 1.38 14.33 4.25
C SER A 110 1.66 12.84 3.90
N GLY A 111 2.73 12.29 4.46
CA GLY A 111 3.07 10.88 4.28
C GLY A 111 2.09 9.92 4.96
N ARG A 112 1.65 10.26 6.17
CA ARG A 112 0.70 9.44 6.93
C ARG A 112 -0.66 9.33 6.23
N ALA A 113 -1.17 10.40 5.66
CA ALA A 113 -2.41 10.38 4.89
C ALA A 113 -2.31 9.44 3.69
N LEU A 114 -1.21 9.48 2.94
CA LEU A 114 -0.97 8.53 1.85
C LEU A 114 -0.83 7.09 2.35
N TYR A 115 -0.20 6.86 3.50
CA TYR A 115 -0.11 5.55 4.12
C TYR A 115 -1.49 4.96 4.44
N GLU A 116 -2.39 5.78 4.99
CA GLU A 116 -3.76 5.37 5.32
C GLU A 116 -4.65 5.18 4.08
N ALA A 117 -4.30 5.80 2.94
CA ALA A 117 -5.00 5.68 1.67
C ALA A 117 -4.56 4.49 0.80
N VAL A 118 -3.59 3.69 1.26
CA VAL A 118 -3.04 2.58 0.47
C VAL A 118 -4.11 1.52 0.16
N PRO A 119 -4.26 1.14 -1.11
CA PRO A 119 -5.24 0.14 -1.54
C PRO A 119 -4.79 -1.30 -1.21
N ASP A 120 -5.69 -2.28 -1.42
CA ASP A 120 -5.35 -3.70 -1.32
C ASP A 120 -4.13 -4.06 -2.20
N PRO A 121 -3.23 -5.00 -1.80
CA PRO A 121 -2.04 -5.39 -2.56
C PRO A 121 -2.31 -5.83 -4.01
N ARG A 122 -3.52 -6.35 -4.30
CA ARG A 122 -3.89 -6.80 -5.65
C ARG A 122 -4.13 -5.65 -6.63
N LEU A 123 -4.35 -4.44 -6.12
CA LEU A 123 -4.62 -3.25 -6.93
C LEU A 123 -3.31 -2.56 -7.36
N ASP A 124 -3.42 -1.43 -8.05
CA ASP A 124 -2.27 -0.59 -8.40
C ASP A 124 -1.59 -0.03 -7.14
N GLN A 125 -0.26 -0.12 -7.09
CA GLN A 125 0.55 0.28 -5.93
C GLN A 125 1.33 1.57 -6.15
N THR A 126 0.92 2.41 -7.09
CA THR A 126 1.52 3.74 -7.29
C THR A 126 1.39 4.59 -6.04
N GLY A 127 0.22 4.57 -5.38
CA GLY A 127 -0.02 5.27 -4.12
C GLY A 127 0.90 4.79 -2.98
N THR A 128 1.16 3.48 -2.90
CA THR A 128 2.08 2.90 -1.90
C THR A 128 3.51 3.42 -2.07
N ARG A 129 4.01 3.52 -3.31
CA ARG A 129 5.34 4.07 -3.58
C ARG A 129 5.42 5.55 -3.25
N LEU A 130 4.37 6.32 -3.57
CA LEU A 130 4.29 7.74 -3.19
C LEU A 130 4.27 7.93 -1.67
N ALA A 131 3.57 7.06 -0.94
CA ALA A 131 3.55 7.09 0.53
C ALA A 131 4.94 6.85 1.11
N ILE A 132 5.67 5.84 0.61
CA ILE A 132 7.05 5.56 1.03
C ILE A 132 7.95 6.78 0.76
N GLU A 133 7.86 7.36 -0.42
CA GLU A 133 8.67 8.52 -0.81
C GLU A 133 8.39 9.72 0.09
N GLU A 134 7.13 10.00 0.41
CA GLU A 134 6.76 11.14 1.24
C GLU A 134 7.17 10.96 2.70
N LEU A 135 7.03 9.74 3.24
CA LEU A 135 7.51 9.38 4.58
C LEU A 135 9.04 9.44 4.67
N GLN A 136 9.75 9.01 3.62
CA GLN A 136 11.21 9.12 3.57
C GLN A 136 11.66 10.58 3.55
N ARG A 137 11.00 11.45 2.78
CA ARG A 137 11.25 12.92 2.79
C ARG A 137 11.05 13.53 4.18
N PHE A 138 10.09 13.05 4.96
CA PHE A 138 9.94 13.48 6.34
C PHE A 138 11.15 13.08 7.19
N LEU A 139 11.62 11.83 7.10
CA LEU A 139 12.81 11.37 7.84
C LEU A 139 14.08 12.14 7.45
N ASP A 140 14.24 12.45 6.17
CA ASP A 140 15.38 13.21 5.66
C ASP A 140 15.36 14.65 6.16
N PHE A 141 14.16 15.25 6.33
CA PHE A 141 13.99 16.61 6.84
C PHE A 141 14.14 16.68 8.37
N SER A 142 13.60 15.69 9.11
CA SER A 142 13.58 15.67 10.58
C SER A 142 14.17 14.36 11.12
N PRO A 143 15.50 14.13 10.97
CA PRO A 143 16.13 12.86 11.36
C PRO A 143 16.07 12.57 12.87
N ASP A 144 15.91 13.60 13.70
CA ASP A 144 15.84 13.49 15.16
C ASP A 144 14.41 13.66 15.70
N SER A 145 13.39 13.58 14.84
CA SER A 145 11.99 13.71 15.25
C SER A 145 11.57 12.58 16.18
N HIS A 146 10.72 12.90 17.14
CA HIS A 146 10.06 11.90 18.01
C HIS A 146 9.09 10.99 17.23
N LEU A 147 8.72 11.34 15.99
CA LEU A 147 7.88 10.55 15.09
C LEU A 147 8.68 9.61 14.19
N LYS A 148 10.02 9.59 14.31
CA LYS A 148 10.93 8.81 13.46
C LYS A 148 10.61 7.32 13.48
N GLU A 149 10.55 6.71 14.65
CA GLU A 149 10.31 5.27 14.80
C GLU A 149 8.96 4.87 14.18
N GLN A 150 7.90 5.61 14.50
CA GLN A 150 6.58 5.37 13.91
C GLN A 150 6.59 5.52 12.38
N THR A 151 7.35 6.47 11.85
CA THR A 151 7.48 6.66 10.39
C THR A 151 8.23 5.50 9.75
N GLN A 152 9.29 5.01 10.38
CA GLN A 152 10.04 3.84 9.91
C GLN A 152 9.16 2.58 9.91
N GLU A 153 8.32 2.36 10.92
CA GLU A 153 7.36 1.26 10.95
C GLU A 153 6.33 1.36 9.81
N MET A 154 5.83 2.56 9.50
CA MET A 154 4.93 2.75 8.36
C MET A 154 5.62 2.41 7.03
N ILE A 155 6.86 2.87 6.82
CA ILE A 155 7.63 2.53 5.63
C ILE A 155 7.83 1.03 5.51
N GLN A 156 8.19 0.34 6.61
CA GLN A 156 8.36 -1.11 6.61
C GLN A 156 7.06 -1.83 6.21
N LYS A 157 5.92 -1.44 6.77
CA LYS A 157 4.62 -2.02 6.40
C LYS A 157 4.26 -1.79 4.93
N LEU A 158 4.59 -0.63 4.38
CA LEU A 158 4.39 -0.34 2.95
C LEU A 158 5.31 -1.19 2.06
N GLN A 159 6.55 -1.40 2.47
CA GLN A 159 7.49 -2.28 1.80
C GLN A 159 7.01 -3.73 1.81
N ASP A 160 6.54 -4.22 2.96
CA ASP A 160 5.94 -5.56 3.07
C ASP A 160 4.69 -5.69 2.19
N HIS A 161 3.91 -4.62 2.05
CA HIS A 161 2.75 -4.57 1.17
C HIS A 161 3.11 -4.70 -0.32
N LEU A 162 4.21 -4.07 -0.76
CA LEU A 162 4.73 -4.25 -2.12
C LEU A 162 5.22 -5.68 -2.37
N VAL A 163 5.93 -6.26 -1.39
CA VAL A 163 6.37 -7.66 -1.45
C VAL A 163 5.18 -8.62 -1.51
N GLU A 164 4.10 -8.34 -0.76
CA GLU A 164 2.86 -9.11 -0.80
C GLU A 164 2.24 -9.11 -2.20
N LYS A 165 2.20 -7.95 -2.87
CA LYS A 165 1.73 -7.87 -4.26
C LYS A 165 2.48 -8.82 -5.19
N GLU A 166 3.81 -8.79 -5.13
CA GLU A 166 4.62 -9.64 -6.02
C GLU A 166 4.44 -11.13 -5.69
N TYR A 167 4.28 -11.47 -4.40
CA TYR A 167 3.95 -12.84 -4.03
C TYR A 167 2.59 -13.28 -4.56
N LEU A 168 1.57 -12.45 -4.45
CA LEU A 168 0.24 -12.76 -4.98
C LEU A 168 0.25 -12.91 -6.50
N ASN A 169 1.06 -12.10 -7.21
CA ASN A 169 1.25 -12.22 -8.65
C ASN A 169 1.95 -13.54 -9.03
N ALA A 170 3.06 -13.86 -8.37
CA ALA A 170 3.78 -15.11 -8.61
C ALA A 170 2.89 -16.33 -8.30
N LYS A 171 2.16 -16.28 -7.18
CA LYS A 171 1.21 -17.34 -6.80
C LYS A 171 0.08 -17.50 -7.80
N LEU A 172 -0.47 -16.41 -8.33
CA LEU A 172 -1.50 -16.44 -9.36
C LEU A 172 -0.99 -17.17 -10.63
N TYR A 173 0.23 -16.83 -11.10
CA TYR A 173 0.83 -17.54 -12.23
C TYR A 173 1.04 -19.02 -11.94
N TYR A 174 1.49 -19.37 -10.74
CA TYR A 174 1.61 -20.77 -10.33
C TYR A 174 0.25 -21.49 -10.36
N ASP A 175 -0.78 -20.91 -9.75
CA ASP A 175 -2.13 -21.49 -9.69
C ASP A 175 -2.75 -21.66 -11.10
N LEU A 176 -2.38 -20.81 -12.04
CA LEU A 176 -2.78 -20.89 -13.46
C LEU A 176 -1.88 -21.79 -14.32
N GLY A 177 -0.80 -22.34 -13.76
CA GLY A 177 0.22 -23.11 -14.48
C GLY A 177 -0.29 -24.36 -15.21
N GLY A 178 -1.35 -24.99 -14.69
CA GLY A 178 -1.96 -26.17 -15.28
C GLY A 178 -2.92 -25.91 -16.45
N TYR A 179 -3.23 -24.66 -16.78
CA TYR A 179 -4.16 -24.33 -17.86
C TYR A 179 -3.49 -24.41 -19.24
N VAL A 180 -3.94 -25.36 -20.05
CA VAL A 180 -3.36 -25.70 -21.37
C VAL A 180 -3.45 -24.57 -22.41
N ILE A 181 -4.36 -23.62 -22.26
CA ILE A 181 -4.60 -22.54 -23.25
C ILE A 181 -3.34 -21.69 -23.47
N ASN A 182 -2.52 -21.47 -22.44
CA ASN A 182 -1.31 -20.65 -22.56
C ASN A 182 -0.18 -21.37 -23.32
N SER A 183 -0.10 -22.70 -23.26
CA SER A 183 0.89 -23.46 -24.01
C SER A 183 0.62 -23.46 -25.53
N LEU A 184 -0.64 -23.24 -25.94
CA LEU A 184 -1.02 -23.12 -27.37
C LEU A 184 -0.64 -21.75 -27.97
N ILE A 185 -0.45 -20.72 -27.15
CA ILE A 185 -0.13 -19.34 -27.57
C ILE A 185 1.38 -19.03 -27.38
N GLY A 186 2.17 -19.99 -26.87
CA GLY A 186 3.64 -19.87 -26.77
C GLY A 186 4.15 -19.31 -25.44
N GLY A 187 3.36 -19.35 -24.36
CA GLY A 187 3.79 -18.96 -23.01
C GLY A 187 3.53 -20.05 -21.96
N SER A 188 4.25 -19.99 -20.84
CA SER A 188 4.00 -20.85 -19.69
C SER A 188 3.79 -20.00 -18.44
N ASN A 189 2.67 -20.22 -17.74
CA ASN A 189 2.42 -19.55 -16.47
C ASN A 189 3.44 -19.96 -15.39
N TYR A 190 3.97 -21.18 -15.43
CA TYR A 190 5.06 -21.58 -14.54
C TYR A 190 6.34 -20.77 -14.80
N GLU A 191 6.67 -20.49 -16.06
CA GLU A 191 7.80 -19.63 -16.42
C GLU A 191 7.57 -18.18 -15.95
N ALA A 192 6.35 -17.64 -16.12
CA ALA A 192 5.97 -16.33 -15.59
C ALA A 192 6.06 -16.28 -14.05
N CYS A 193 5.65 -17.36 -13.35
CA CYS A 193 5.81 -17.48 -11.90
C CYS A 193 7.29 -17.41 -11.49
N ILE A 194 8.15 -18.18 -12.15
CA ILE A 194 9.61 -18.19 -11.87
C ILE A 194 10.18 -16.78 -12.01
N ILE A 195 9.96 -16.14 -13.16
CA ILE A 195 10.46 -14.80 -13.45
C ILE A 195 9.96 -13.78 -12.42
N THR A 196 8.66 -13.82 -12.08
CA THR A 196 8.07 -12.89 -11.10
C THR A 196 8.69 -13.08 -9.72
N ALA A 197 8.84 -14.33 -9.26
CA ALA A 197 9.38 -14.64 -7.96
C ALA A 197 10.89 -14.31 -7.87
N GLU A 198 11.68 -14.62 -8.90
CA GLU A 198 13.11 -14.25 -8.97
C GLU A 198 13.32 -12.74 -9.00
N ASN A 199 12.50 -12.00 -9.75
CA ASN A 199 12.52 -10.54 -9.74
C ASN A 199 12.18 -9.99 -8.36
N ALA A 200 11.16 -10.53 -7.68
CA ALA A 200 10.80 -10.10 -6.34
C ALA A 200 11.93 -10.34 -5.33
N LEU A 201 12.61 -11.49 -5.37
CA LEU A 201 13.75 -11.79 -4.51
C LEU A 201 14.93 -10.84 -4.74
N ARG A 202 15.15 -10.39 -5.97
CA ARG A 202 16.20 -9.44 -6.34
C ARG A 202 15.83 -8.00 -5.95
N ASP A 203 14.61 -7.59 -6.26
CA ASP A 203 14.18 -6.18 -6.16
C ASP A 203 13.78 -5.81 -4.72
N TYR A 204 13.44 -6.80 -3.88
CA TYR A 204 13.06 -6.63 -2.48
C TYR A 204 13.97 -7.42 -1.52
N PRO A 205 15.27 -7.05 -1.42
CA PRO A 205 16.23 -7.79 -0.56
C PRO A 205 15.87 -7.73 0.93
N TYR A 206 15.05 -6.78 1.34
CA TYR A 206 14.53 -6.60 2.70
C TYR A 206 13.32 -7.48 3.05
N ALA A 207 12.79 -8.25 2.08
CA ALA A 207 11.68 -9.15 2.34
C ALA A 207 12.00 -10.12 3.48
N SER A 208 10.99 -10.41 4.33
CA SER A 208 11.16 -11.32 5.47
C SER A 208 11.61 -12.70 5.02
N MET A 209 12.36 -13.43 5.89
CA MET A 209 12.80 -14.80 5.59
C MET A 209 11.64 -15.71 5.21
N GLN A 210 10.51 -15.59 5.90
CA GLN A 210 9.30 -16.34 5.58
C GLN A 210 8.81 -16.05 4.15
N ARG A 211 8.83 -14.79 3.71
CA ARG A 211 8.38 -14.42 2.36
C ARG A 211 9.39 -14.88 1.31
N ARG A 212 10.68 -14.76 1.59
CA ARG A 212 11.74 -15.30 0.72
C ARG A 212 11.59 -16.81 0.53
N GLU A 213 11.36 -17.56 1.62
CA GLU A 213 11.07 -19.00 1.58
C GLU A 213 9.85 -19.31 0.69
N GLN A 214 8.77 -18.53 0.82
CA GLN A 214 7.57 -18.70 0.02
C GLN A 214 7.80 -18.46 -1.48
N PHE A 215 8.61 -17.48 -1.86
CA PHE A 215 9.03 -17.29 -3.25
C PHE A 215 9.88 -18.46 -3.74
N SER A 216 10.87 -18.88 -2.97
CA SER A 216 11.80 -19.94 -3.37
C SER A 216 11.09 -21.29 -3.55
N ILE A 217 10.13 -21.63 -2.69
CA ILE A 217 9.35 -22.85 -2.91
C ILE A 217 8.41 -22.74 -4.13
N LEU A 218 7.88 -21.55 -4.45
CA LEU A 218 7.10 -21.34 -5.67
C LEU A 218 7.99 -21.52 -6.93
N ILE A 219 9.23 -21.04 -6.90
CA ILE A 219 10.21 -21.24 -7.98
C ILE A 219 10.47 -22.72 -8.18
N LEU A 220 10.80 -23.46 -7.12
CA LEU A 220 11.07 -24.90 -7.19
C LEU A 220 9.86 -25.69 -7.76
N ARG A 221 8.66 -25.42 -7.25
CA ARG A 221 7.41 -26.01 -7.74
C ARG A 221 7.21 -25.74 -9.23
N SER A 222 7.39 -24.48 -9.61
CA SER A 222 7.17 -24.04 -11.00
C SER A 222 8.19 -24.64 -11.96
N LYS A 223 9.48 -24.72 -11.58
CA LYS A 223 10.53 -25.38 -12.38
C LYS A 223 10.20 -26.85 -12.58
N TYR A 224 9.78 -27.56 -11.53
CA TYR A 224 9.37 -28.96 -11.64
C TYR A 224 8.19 -29.14 -12.61
N HIS A 225 7.11 -28.38 -12.46
CA HIS A 225 5.94 -28.50 -13.35
C HIS A 225 6.25 -28.07 -14.78
N LEU A 226 7.10 -27.05 -14.95
CA LEU A 226 7.59 -26.61 -16.26
C LEU A 226 8.40 -27.71 -16.95
N ALA A 227 9.26 -28.42 -16.23
CA ALA A 227 10.02 -29.55 -16.74
C ALA A 227 9.10 -30.68 -17.23
N ARG A 228 8.07 -31.02 -16.44
CA ARG A 228 7.07 -32.02 -16.81
C ARG A 228 6.30 -31.70 -18.08
N GLN A 229 5.95 -30.45 -18.29
CA GLN A 229 5.17 -29.97 -19.43
C GLN A 229 6.02 -29.65 -20.66
N SER A 230 7.34 -29.84 -20.58
CA SER A 230 8.26 -29.47 -21.65
C SER A 230 8.30 -30.49 -22.77
N VAL A 231 8.64 -30.01 -23.96
CA VAL A 231 9.01 -30.87 -25.08
C VAL A 231 10.29 -31.66 -24.75
N GLU A 232 10.44 -32.85 -25.32
CA GLU A 232 11.53 -33.79 -24.97
C GLU A 232 12.92 -33.16 -25.08
N GLU A 233 13.14 -32.28 -26.06
CA GLU A 233 14.44 -31.62 -26.30
C GLU A 233 14.87 -30.71 -25.11
N LYS A 234 13.92 -30.12 -24.38
CA LYS A 234 14.18 -29.22 -23.24
C LYS A 234 14.00 -29.89 -21.87
N LYS A 235 13.38 -31.06 -21.85
CA LYS A 235 12.92 -31.70 -20.63
C LYS A 235 14.05 -32.06 -19.68
N ILE A 236 15.11 -32.65 -20.19
CA ILE A 236 16.25 -33.09 -19.38
C ILE A 236 16.98 -31.88 -18.74
N ASP A 237 17.18 -30.81 -19.49
CA ASP A 237 17.86 -29.62 -18.96
C ASP A 237 17.01 -28.95 -17.88
N ARG A 238 15.69 -28.85 -18.07
CA ARG A 238 14.77 -28.30 -17.06
C ARG A 238 14.68 -29.16 -15.78
N TYR A 239 14.79 -30.47 -15.88
CA TYR A 239 14.91 -31.33 -14.69
C TYR A 239 16.24 -31.09 -13.96
N ARG A 240 17.35 -30.84 -14.66
CA ARG A 240 18.63 -30.43 -14.03
C ARG A 240 18.50 -29.09 -13.31
N GLU A 241 17.93 -28.08 -13.96
CA GLU A 241 17.64 -26.77 -13.34
C GLU A 241 16.76 -26.91 -12.09
N THR A 242 15.82 -27.84 -12.07
CA THR A 242 14.99 -28.13 -10.90
C THR A 242 15.81 -28.76 -9.77
N VAL A 243 16.76 -29.64 -10.09
CA VAL A 243 17.67 -30.23 -9.09
C VAL A 243 18.59 -29.16 -8.51
N ASP A 244 19.11 -28.26 -9.34
CA ASP A 244 19.95 -27.13 -8.85
C ASP A 244 19.15 -26.22 -7.92
N GLU A 245 17.91 -25.92 -8.27
CA GLU A 245 17.00 -25.14 -7.43
C GLU A 245 16.67 -25.83 -6.10
N TYR A 246 16.52 -27.15 -6.09
CA TYR A 246 16.36 -27.90 -4.85
C TYR A 246 17.55 -27.72 -3.90
N TYR A 247 18.78 -27.81 -4.42
CA TYR A 247 19.95 -27.61 -3.58
C TYR A 247 20.06 -26.17 -3.06
N ALA A 248 19.72 -25.19 -3.89
CA ALA A 248 19.65 -23.79 -3.45
C ALA A 248 18.62 -23.62 -2.34
N PHE A 249 17.40 -24.17 -2.51
CA PHE A 249 16.34 -24.09 -1.51
C PHE A 249 16.72 -24.72 -0.17
N VAL A 250 17.29 -25.91 -0.17
CA VAL A 250 17.70 -26.63 1.07
C VAL A 250 18.86 -25.88 1.76
N ASN A 251 19.79 -25.32 1.01
CA ASN A 251 20.88 -24.53 1.55
C ASN A 251 20.39 -23.25 2.23
N ASP A 252 19.47 -22.54 1.59
CA ASP A 252 18.97 -21.24 2.08
C ASP A 252 17.94 -21.41 3.19
N PHE A 253 17.19 -22.52 3.21
CA PHE A 253 16.11 -22.80 4.17
C PHE A 253 16.20 -24.19 4.80
N PRO A 254 17.27 -24.49 5.58
CA PRO A 254 17.51 -25.84 6.12
C PRO A 254 16.47 -26.31 7.15
N GLU A 255 15.67 -25.40 7.70
CA GLU A 255 14.60 -25.69 8.67
C GLU A 255 13.20 -25.50 8.08
N SER A 256 13.08 -25.41 6.76
CA SER A 256 11.82 -25.14 6.06
C SER A 256 10.78 -26.24 6.30
N GLN A 257 9.53 -25.81 6.51
CA GLN A 257 8.38 -26.73 6.51
C GLN A 257 8.17 -27.44 5.17
N TYR A 258 8.72 -26.92 4.08
CA TYR A 258 8.59 -27.46 2.72
C TYR A 258 9.68 -28.47 2.34
N LEU A 259 10.62 -28.81 3.23
CA LEU A 259 11.73 -29.72 2.92
C LEU A 259 11.27 -31.09 2.42
N LYS A 260 10.22 -31.67 3.00
CA LYS A 260 9.67 -32.96 2.56
C LYS A 260 9.12 -32.89 1.15
N GLU A 261 8.43 -31.79 0.82
CA GLU A 261 7.90 -31.53 -0.51
C GLU A 261 9.03 -31.32 -1.53
N ALA A 262 9.99 -30.47 -1.19
CA ALA A 262 11.18 -30.22 -2.01
C ALA A 262 11.95 -31.53 -2.31
N GLN A 263 12.16 -32.38 -1.30
CA GLN A 263 12.78 -33.69 -1.43
C GLN A 263 11.99 -34.63 -2.37
N SER A 264 10.67 -34.55 -2.35
CA SER A 264 9.83 -35.32 -3.29
C SER A 264 10.07 -34.92 -4.75
N TYR A 265 10.10 -33.60 -5.03
CA TYR A 265 10.44 -33.12 -6.38
C TYR A 265 11.85 -33.52 -6.80
N PHE A 266 12.83 -33.37 -5.92
CA PHE A 266 14.20 -33.82 -6.20
C PHE A 266 14.26 -35.31 -6.55
N SER A 267 13.61 -36.18 -5.76
CA SER A 267 13.59 -37.62 -6.01
C SER A 267 12.96 -37.95 -7.37
N LYS A 268 11.85 -37.32 -7.71
CA LYS A 268 11.20 -37.46 -9.01
C LYS A 268 12.10 -37.02 -10.17
N CYS A 269 12.76 -35.88 -10.05
CA CYS A 269 13.72 -35.36 -11.03
C CYS A 269 14.90 -36.35 -11.24
N GLN A 270 15.47 -36.87 -10.14
CA GLN A 270 16.57 -37.84 -10.20
C GLN A 270 16.21 -39.14 -10.91
N ARG A 271 14.96 -39.63 -10.76
CA ARG A 271 14.47 -40.81 -11.48
C ARG A 271 14.42 -40.58 -12.99
N VAL A 272 13.85 -39.42 -13.40
CA VAL A 272 13.78 -39.07 -14.84
C VAL A 272 15.17 -38.91 -15.44
N LEU A 273 16.10 -38.25 -14.75
CA LEU A 273 17.48 -38.11 -15.21
C LEU A 273 18.26 -39.41 -15.32
N LYS A 274 17.84 -40.47 -14.62
CA LYS A 274 18.36 -41.86 -14.75
C LYS A 274 17.62 -42.69 -15.81
N GLY A 275 16.70 -42.10 -16.56
CA GLY A 275 15.92 -42.80 -17.59
C GLY A 275 14.81 -43.68 -17.02
N LEU A 276 14.43 -43.51 -15.75
CA LEU A 276 13.35 -44.22 -15.11
C LEU A 276 12.04 -43.43 -15.24
N PRO A 277 10.86 -44.13 -15.29
CA PRO A 277 9.58 -43.45 -15.32
C PRO A 277 9.39 -42.59 -14.05
N GLU A 278 8.71 -41.45 -14.19
CA GLU A 278 8.26 -40.65 -13.08
C GLU A 278 7.19 -41.41 -12.28
N GLU A 279 7.34 -41.50 -10.96
CA GLU A 279 6.29 -42.03 -10.09
C GLU A 279 5.17 -41.00 -9.94
N GLU A 280 3.90 -41.48 -9.98
CA GLU A 280 2.70 -40.67 -9.77
C GLU A 280 2.62 -40.04 -8.36
#